data_dd6e84bf983ab1f3c3e09b63a7fbcdad
#
_entry.id   dd6e84bf983ab1f3c3e09b63a7fbcdad
#
_cell.length_a   1.000
_cell.length_b   1.000
_cell.length_c   1.000
_cell.angle_alpha   90.00
_cell.angle_beta   90.00
_cell.angle_gamma   90.00
#
_symmetry.space_group_name_H-M   'P 1'
#
loop_
_entity.id
_entity.type
_entity.pdbx_description
1 polymer ?
#
loop_
_entity_poly.entity_id
_entity_poly.type
_entity_poly.pdbx_seq_one_letter_code
_entity_poly.pdbx_strand_id
1 'polypeptide(L)'
;MSAVPVKPLLAVLNGERQALAPKWMMRQAGRYLPEYRELRSEKGGFLELVYDSAAAAEITLQPLARFGVGKGGLDAAILFSDILIVPYAMGQKLWFEAGEGPRLAPILAETDVAELTPDWSRYEAIYETVRHVKARLSPEATFLGFAGSPWTIATYMVAGQGSKDQAAARRLAYGDPDRFQAIIDAIIDATVPYLVGQIDAGVDAVQLFDSWAGSLSPAQFEQWVIAPNRTIVEKLRAARPGVPIIGFPKGAGAKLARYAAETGVDAVGLDETVDPVWANEVLPKGLPVQGNLDPLALIAGGEALDGAIDRILAAFPERPHIFNLGHGIVLDTPIAHVEHMLARLGGGSTA
;
A
#
# COMPACT_ATOMS: atom_id res chain seq x y z
N MET A 1 29.41 -11.11 17.85
CA MET A 1 28.27 -11.04 16.89
C MET A 1 27.46 -9.82 17.31
N SER A 2 27.39 -8.75 16.51
CA SER A 2 26.50 -7.63 16.78
C SER A 2 25.05 -8.13 16.64
N ALA A 3 24.21 -7.82 17.64
CA ALA A 3 22.79 -8.16 17.55
C ALA A 3 22.18 -7.55 16.28
N VAL A 4 21.37 -8.34 15.57
CA VAL A 4 20.61 -7.82 14.42
C VAL A 4 19.69 -6.71 14.95
N PRO A 5 19.73 -5.50 14.38
CA PRO A 5 18.87 -4.41 14.85
C PRO A 5 17.40 -4.83 14.79
N VAL A 6 16.67 -4.54 15.86
CA VAL A 6 15.22 -4.76 15.90
C VAL A 6 14.56 -3.73 14.99
N LYS A 7 13.74 -4.20 14.04
CA LYS A 7 12.87 -3.35 13.21
C LYS A 7 11.51 -3.21 13.89
N PRO A 8 11.19 -2.05 14.51
CA PRO A 8 9.97 -1.94 15.33
C PRO A 8 8.69 -2.25 14.56
N LEU A 9 8.60 -1.82 13.29
CA LEU A 9 7.43 -2.08 12.46
C LEU A 9 7.30 -3.57 12.13
N LEU A 10 8.40 -4.25 11.82
CA LEU A 10 8.38 -5.70 11.57
C LEU A 10 7.99 -6.49 12.82
N ALA A 11 8.45 -6.05 14.01
CA ALA A 11 8.03 -6.63 15.28
C ALA A 11 6.52 -6.51 15.50
N VAL A 12 5.94 -5.32 15.19
CA VAL A 12 4.48 -5.14 15.24
C VAL A 12 3.75 -6.07 14.26
N LEU A 13 4.25 -6.22 13.03
CA LEU A 13 3.66 -7.13 12.05
C LEU A 13 3.70 -8.60 12.50
N ASN A 14 4.66 -8.96 13.36
CA ASN A 14 4.73 -10.27 14.01
C ASN A 14 3.91 -10.36 15.30
N GLY A 15 3.06 -9.38 15.59
CA GLY A 15 2.15 -9.39 16.74
C GLY A 15 2.73 -8.79 18.03
N GLU A 16 3.93 -8.19 18.00
CA GLU A 16 4.56 -7.60 19.16
C GLU A 16 4.11 -6.14 19.36
N ARG A 17 3.60 -5.82 20.55
CA ARG A 17 3.30 -4.43 20.90
C ARG A 17 4.60 -3.66 21.15
N GLN A 18 4.70 -2.46 20.63
CA GLN A 18 5.79 -1.54 20.89
C GLN A 18 5.37 -0.43 21.85
N ALA A 19 6.32 0.10 22.63
CA ALA A 19 6.05 1.22 23.56
C ALA A 19 5.66 2.51 22.82
N LEU A 20 6.24 2.75 21.66
CA LEU A 20 5.85 3.79 20.71
C LEU A 20 5.37 3.09 19.42
N ALA A 21 4.25 3.48 18.89
CA ALA A 21 3.77 2.96 17.61
C ALA A 21 4.78 3.28 16.51
N PRO A 22 5.36 2.27 15.82
CA PRO A 22 6.18 2.54 14.64
C PRO A 22 5.33 3.19 13.56
N LYS A 23 5.96 4.00 12.72
CA LYS A 23 5.24 4.90 11.81
C LYS A 23 5.88 5.00 10.45
N TRP A 24 5.02 5.10 9.46
CA TRP A 24 5.33 5.45 8.08
C TRP A 24 4.10 6.09 7.44
N MET A 25 4.21 6.60 6.22
CA MET A 25 3.07 7.24 5.55
C MET A 25 2.88 6.66 4.16
N MET A 26 1.64 6.27 3.82
CA MET A 26 1.30 5.91 2.45
C MET A 26 1.62 7.07 1.50
N ARG A 27 2.32 6.77 0.38
CA ARG A 27 2.83 7.74 -0.60
C ARG A 27 3.84 8.72 -0.02
N GLN A 28 4.56 8.35 1.06
CA GLN A 28 5.57 9.20 1.70
C GLN A 28 6.65 9.70 0.73
N ALA A 29 7.01 8.93 -0.30
CA ALA A 29 7.81 9.39 -1.42
C ALA A 29 6.89 10.01 -2.48
N GLY A 30 6.83 11.34 -2.57
CA GLY A 30 5.83 11.96 -3.42
C GLY A 30 6.00 13.47 -3.63
N ARG A 31 5.08 14.04 -4.41
CA ARG A 31 5.13 15.41 -4.92
C ARG A 31 5.11 16.51 -3.85
N TYR A 32 4.77 16.22 -2.59
CA TYR A 32 4.87 17.19 -1.50
C TYR A 32 6.34 17.48 -1.15
N LEU A 33 7.28 16.56 -1.45
CA LEU A 33 8.72 16.73 -1.24
C LEU A 33 9.36 17.54 -2.39
N PRO A 34 10.15 18.60 -2.10
CA PRO A 34 10.85 19.35 -3.13
C PRO A 34 11.86 18.51 -3.90
N GLU A 35 12.65 17.65 -3.23
CA GLU A 35 13.61 16.75 -3.84
C GLU A 35 12.97 15.73 -4.81
N TYR A 36 11.76 15.28 -4.54
CA TYR A 36 11.00 14.45 -5.47
C TYR A 36 10.66 15.27 -6.74
N ARG A 37 10.17 16.50 -6.57
CA ARG A 37 9.80 17.35 -7.72
C ARG A 37 10.99 17.70 -8.60
N GLU A 38 12.17 17.94 -7.99
CA GLU A 38 13.43 18.20 -8.68
C GLU A 38 13.83 17.01 -9.55
N LEU A 39 13.97 15.81 -8.94
CA LEU A 39 14.33 14.60 -9.66
C LEU A 39 13.32 14.25 -10.76
N ARG A 40 12.02 14.45 -10.52
CA ARG A 40 11.00 14.24 -11.53
C ARG A 40 11.14 15.21 -12.72
N SER A 41 11.52 16.46 -12.49
CA SER A 41 11.71 17.43 -13.57
C SER A 41 12.91 17.09 -14.46
N GLU A 42 13.91 16.43 -13.89
CA GLU A 42 15.11 15.99 -14.62
C GLU A 42 14.90 14.71 -15.44
N LYS A 43 14.12 13.77 -14.90
CA LYS A 43 13.99 12.41 -15.45
C LYS A 43 12.79 12.20 -16.37
N GLY A 44 11.80 13.11 -16.35
CA GLY A 44 10.63 13.01 -17.23
C GLY A 44 9.36 12.53 -16.52
N GLY A 45 8.60 11.63 -17.18
CA GLY A 45 7.31 11.15 -16.71
C GLY A 45 7.38 10.19 -15.54
N PHE A 46 6.20 9.83 -15.03
CA PHE A 46 6.11 8.95 -13.86
C PHE A 46 6.59 7.53 -14.18
N LEU A 47 6.27 7.03 -15.37
CA LEU A 47 6.65 5.67 -15.77
C LEU A 47 8.17 5.56 -15.99
N GLU A 48 8.76 6.58 -16.58
CA GLU A 48 10.21 6.68 -16.75
C GLU A 48 10.94 6.64 -15.40
N LEU A 49 10.42 7.34 -14.39
CA LEU A 49 10.96 7.29 -13.02
C LEU A 49 10.85 5.91 -12.40
N VAL A 50 9.73 5.20 -12.60
CA VAL A 50 9.52 3.86 -12.03
C VAL A 50 10.45 2.84 -12.68
N TYR A 51 10.79 3.01 -13.96
CA TYR A 51 11.68 2.11 -14.72
C TYR A 51 13.16 2.53 -14.70
N ASP A 52 13.51 3.69 -14.17
CA ASP A 52 14.88 4.05 -13.78
C ASP A 52 15.13 3.55 -12.35
N SER A 53 15.68 2.36 -12.21
CA SER A 53 15.86 1.69 -10.90
C SER A 53 16.70 2.50 -9.91
N ALA A 54 17.67 3.29 -10.40
CA ALA A 54 18.49 4.16 -9.55
C ALA A 54 17.66 5.37 -9.03
N ALA A 55 16.90 6.03 -9.91
CA ALA A 55 16.03 7.13 -9.55
C ALA A 55 14.89 6.67 -8.62
N ALA A 56 14.24 5.54 -8.92
CA ALA A 56 13.20 4.97 -8.08
C ALA A 56 13.71 4.60 -6.67
N ALA A 57 14.94 4.09 -6.58
CA ALA A 57 15.58 3.81 -5.31
C ALA A 57 15.89 5.09 -4.52
N GLU A 58 16.37 6.13 -5.19
CA GLU A 58 16.57 7.44 -4.56
C GLU A 58 15.27 7.99 -4.02
N ILE A 59 14.21 8.03 -4.83
CA ILE A 59 12.87 8.49 -4.42
C ILE A 59 12.38 7.70 -3.20
N THR A 60 12.54 6.38 -3.21
CA THR A 60 12.15 5.52 -2.08
C THR A 60 12.83 5.94 -0.77
N LEU A 61 14.07 6.39 -0.84
CA LEU A 61 14.89 6.76 0.33
C LEU A 61 14.74 8.23 0.74
N GLN A 62 14.26 9.12 -0.13
CA GLN A 62 14.13 10.57 0.17
C GLN A 62 13.39 10.87 1.48
N PRO A 63 12.24 10.24 1.80
CA PRO A 63 11.55 10.51 3.07
C PRO A 63 12.40 10.17 4.30
N LEU A 64 13.14 9.05 4.25
CA LEU A 64 13.99 8.63 5.36
C LEU A 64 15.23 9.51 5.50
N ALA A 65 15.76 10.00 4.38
CA ALA A 65 16.86 10.97 4.39
C ALA A 65 16.43 12.32 4.98
N ARG A 66 15.20 12.76 4.70
CA ARG A 66 14.66 14.02 5.20
C ARG A 66 14.24 13.95 6.66
N PHE A 67 13.46 12.95 7.03
CA PHE A 67 12.83 12.88 8.35
C PHE A 67 13.58 11.99 9.34
N GLY A 68 14.62 11.29 8.90
CA GLY A 68 15.35 10.33 9.72
C GLY A 68 14.65 8.98 9.88
N VAL A 69 15.34 8.07 10.59
CA VAL A 69 14.85 6.71 10.87
C VAL A 69 14.72 6.52 12.39
N GLY A 70 13.70 5.79 12.82
CA GLY A 70 13.48 5.41 14.21
C GLY A 70 12.77 6.49 15.04
N LYS A 71 13.16 6.65 16.30
CA LYS A 71 12.50 7.56 17.25
C LYS A 71 12.47 9.00 16.71
N GLY A 72 11.29 9.54 16.43
CA GLY A 72 11.12 10.87 15.86
C GLY A 72 11.25 10.94 14.32
N GLY A 73 11.59 9.83 13.68
CA GLY A 73 11.61 9.67 12.22
C GLY A 73 10.65 8.58 11.74
N LEU A 74 10.88 8.06 10.55
CA LEU A 74 10.09 6.98 9.95
C LEU A 74 10.69 5.62 10.30
N ASP A 75 9.83 4.61 10.46
CA ASP A 75 10.24 3.23 10.77
C ASP A 75 10.20 2.31 9.55
N ALA A 76 9.72 2.80 8.40
CA ALA A 76 9.72 2.03 7.17
C ALA A 76 9.92 2.89 5.91
N ALA A 77 10.53 2.26 4.89
CA ALA A 77 10.42 2.66 3.50
C ALA A 77 9.35 1.83 2.80
N ILE A 78 8.62 2.42 1.87
CA ILE A 78 7.80 1.68 0.90
C ILE A 78 8.37 1.90 -0.49
N LEU A 79 8.46 0.84 -1.27
CA LEU A 79 8.97 0.85 -2.64
C LEU A 79 8.25 1.92 -3.48
N PHE A 80 9.00 2.75 -4.19
CA PHE A 80 8.43 3.64 -5.19
C PHE A 80 8.15 2.86 -6.47
N SER A 81 6.87 2.63 -6.73
CA SER A 81 6.35 1.89 -7.89
C SER A 81 4.88 2.25 -8.10
N ASP A 82 4.17 1.51 -8.95
CA ASP A 82 2.73 1.66 -9.18
C ASP A 82 2.02 0.30 -9.15
N ILE A 83 0.76 0.28 -8.73
CA ILE A 83 -0.07 -0.93 -8.75
C ILE A 83 -0.34 -1.43 -10.17
N LEU A 84 -0.28 -0.55 -11.17
CA LEU A 84 -0.54 -0.88 -12.58
C LEU A 84 0.66 -1.48 -13.32
N ILE A 85 1.79 -1.71 -12.64
CA ILE A 85 2.89 -2.51 -13.19
C ILE A 85 2.44 -3.93 -13.50
N VAL A 86 1.54 -4.50 -12.68
CA VAL A 86 0.98 -5.84 -12.93
C VAL A 86 0.22 -5.90 -14.25
N PRO A 87 -0.84 -5.11 -14.51
CA PRO A 87 -1.52 -5.15 -15.80
C PRO A 87 -0.63 -4.72 -16.99
N TYR A 88 0.35 -3.85 -16.76
CA TYR A 88 1.34 -3.51 -17.78
C TYR A 88 2.19 -4.72 -18.16
N ALA A 89 2.66 -5.50 -17.20
CA ALA A 89 3.38 -6.74 -17.46
C ALA A 89 2.50 -7.84 -18.04
N MET A 90 1.21 -7.86 -17.73
CA MET A 90 0.23 -8.76 -18.35
C MET A 90 -0.02 -8.45 -19.84
N GLY A 91 0.47 -7.31 -20.36
CA GLY A 91 0.39 -6.98 -21.79
C GLY A 91 -0.53 -5.79 -22.12
N GLN A 92 -1.19 -5.18 -21.16
CA GLN A 92 -1.87 -3.91 -21.42
C GLN A 92 -0.83 -2.79 -21.61
N LYS A 93 -1.05 -1.88 -22.54
CA LYS A 93 -0.29 -0.64 -22.65
C LYS A 93 -0.68 0.28 -21.49
N LEU A 94 0.32 0.85 -20.82
CA LEU A 94 0.14 1.81 -19.72
C LEU A 94 0.74 3.17 -20.10
N TRP A 95 -0.01 4.23 -19.86
CA TRP A 95 0.49 5.61 -19.94
C TRP A 95 -0.24 6.51 -18.96
N PHE A 96 0.27 7.71 -18.73
CA PHE A 96 -0.30 8.68 -17.81
C PHE A 96 -0.68 9.96 -18.55
N GLU A 97 -1.95 10.37 -18.45
CA GLU A 97 -2.42 11.63 -18.99
C GLU A 97 -2.39 12.72 -17.92
N ALA A 98 -1.87 13.90 -18.30
CA ALA A 98 -1.74 15.02 -17.39
C ALA A 98 -3.13 15.47 -16.88
N GLY A 99 -3.31 15.46 -15.55
CA GLY A 99 -4.59 15.82 -14.90
C GLY A 99 -5.65 14.72 -14.88
N GLU A 100 -5.51 13.66 -15.68
CA GLU A 100 -6.51 12.59 -15.81
C GLU A 100 -6.09 11.26 -15.19
N GLY A 101 -4.78 11.07 -14.97
CA GLY A 101 -4.22 9.87 -14.34
C GLY A 101 -3.86 8.74 -15.32
N PRO A 102 -3.80 7.49 -14.82
CA PRO A 102 -3.38 6.35 -15.63
C PRO A 102 -4.43 5.92 -16.66
N ARG A 103 -3.93 5.40 -17.79
CA ARG A 103 -4.69 4.77 -18.86
C ARG A 103 -4.14 3.39 -19.19
N LEU A 104 -5.06 2.46 -19.49
CA LEU A 104 -4.73 1.10 -19.93
C LEU A 104 -5.46 0.76 -21.24
N ALA A 105 -4.79 0.06 -22.14
CA ALA A 105 -5.35 -0.48 -23.38
C ALA A 105 -4.68 -1.81 -23.77
N PRO A 106 -5.42 -2.75 -24.42
CA PRO A 106 -6.85 -2.72 -24.68
C PRO A 106 -7.68 -2.80 -23.40
N ILE A 107 -8.93 -2.30 -23.40
CA ILE A 107 -9.84 -2.37 -22.25
C ILE A 107 -10.50 -3.75 -22.20
N LEU A 108 -10.54 -4.37 -21.01
CA LEU A 108 -11.10 -5.72 -20.85
C LEU A 108 -12.65 -5.74 -20.79
N ALA A 109 -13.30 -4.59 -20.84
CA ALA A 109 -14.75 -4.53 -21.15
C ALA A 109 -15.04 -5.07 -22.55
N GLU A 110 -14.10 -4.92 -23.51
CA GLU A 110 -14.27 -5.25 -24.93
C GLU A 110 -13.36 -6.37 -25.42
N THR A 111 -12.25 -6.65 -24.72
CA THR A 111 -11.21 -7.63 -25.09
C THR A 111 -11.13 -8.73 -24.04
N ASP A 112 -10.90 -9.97 -24.47
CA ASP A 112 -10.67 -11.07 -23.53
C ASP A 112 -9.27 -10.96 -22.88
N VAL A 113 -9.18 -11.31 -21.61
CA VAL A 113 -7.89 -11.32 -20.89
C VAL A 113 -6.89 -12.32 -21.51
N ALA A 114 -7.39 -13.38 -22.11
CA ALA A 114 -6.57 -14.39 -22.80
C ALA A 114 -5.89 -13.87 -24.09
N GLU A 115 -6.35 -12.73 -24.64
CA GLU A 115 -5.74 -12.09 -25.81
C GLU A 115 -4.50 -11.24 -25.44
N LEU A 116 -4.29 -10.97 -24.15
CA LEU A 116 -3.11 -10.23 -23.70
C LEU A 116 -1.83 -11.06 -23.91
N THR A 117 -0.77 -10.39 -24.32
CA THR A 117 0.55 -11.00 -24.46
C THR A 117 1.46 -10.51 -23.34
N PRO A 118 1.71 -11.33 -22.30
CA PRO A 118 2.50 -10.91 -21.16
C PRO A 118 3.97 -10.66 -21.50
N ASP A 119 4.54 -9.67 -20.81
CA ASP A 119 5.98 -9.37 -20.81
C ASP A 119 6.47 -9.27 -19.35
N TRP A 120 6.83 -10.40 -18.78
CA TRP A 120 7.26 -10.49 -17.37
C TRP A 120 8.63 -9.84 -17.11
N SER A 121 9.41 -9.55 -18.16
CA SER A 121 10.69 -8.82 -18.01
C SER A 121 10.49 -7.42 -17.43
N ARG A 122 9.28 -6.87 -17.53
CA ARG A 122 8.89 -5.57 -16.94
C ARG A 122 8.95 -5.54 -15.41
N TYR A 123 9.03 -6.67 -14.75
CA TYR A 123 9.24 -6.73 -13.30
C TYR A 123 10.70 -6.51 -12.88
N GLU A 124 11.67 -6.77 -13.76
CA GLU A 124 13.10 -6.75 -13.41
C GLU A 124 13.58 -5.40 -12.91
N ALA A 125 13.18 -4.30 -13.55
CA ALA A 125 13.54 -2.95 -13.10
C ALA A 125 13.01 -2.65 -11.68
N ILE A 126 11.85 -3.20 -11.33
CA ILE A 126 11.27 -3.06 -9.99
C ILE A 126 12.08 -3.86 -8.97
N TYR A 127 12.47 -5.08 -9.30
CA TYR A 127 13.32 -5.90 -8.43
C TYR A 127 14.72 -5.30 -8.26
N GLU A 128 15.25 -4.69 -9.32
CA GLU A 128 16.53 -3.96 -9.25
C GLU A 128 16.41 -2.74 -8.33
N THR A 129 15.31 -1.99 -8.42
CA THR A 129 15.01 -0.90 -7.47
C THR A 129 15.02 -1.40 -6.03
N VAL A 130 14.38 -2.55 -5.75
CA VAL A 130 14.39 -3.15 -4.40
C VAL A 130 15.82 -3.46 -3.95
N ARG A 131 16.65 -4.06 -4.81
CA ARG A 131 18.06 -4.35 -4.49
C ARG A 131 18.87 -3.08 -4.20
N HIS A 132 18.68 -2.01 -5.00
CA HIS A 132 19.35 -0.72 -4.79
C HIS A 132 18.94 -0.06 -3.47
N VAL A 133 17.64 -0.08 -3.13
CA VAL A 133 17.15 0.41 -1.84
C VAL A 133 17.72 -0.39 -0.69
N LYS A 134 17.64 -1.73 -0.77
CA LYS A 134 18.11 -2.63 0.30
C LYS A 134 19.58 -2.44 0.64
N ALA A 135 20.42 -2.17 -0.35
CA ALA A 135 21.83 -1.91 -0.17
C ALA A 135 22.15 -0.62 0.59
N ARG A 136 21.20 0.34 0.65
CA ARG A 136 21.39 1.69 1.23
C ARG A 136 20.49 1.95 2.44
N LEU A 137 19.45 1.16 2.61
CA LEU A 137 18.46 1.34 3.68
C LEU A 137 19.07 1.08 5.05
N SER A 138 18.75 1.93 6.03
CA SER A 138 19.11 1.68 7.44
C SER A 138 18.61 0.30 7.88
N PRO A 139 19.45 -0.49 8.58
CA PRO A 139 19.05 -1.81 9.07
C PRO A 139 17.90 -1.78 10.09
N GLU A 140 17.60 -0.62 10.68
CA GLU A 140 16.47 -0.42 11.61
C GLU A 140 15.15 -0.18 10.90
N ALA A 141 15.17 0.26 9.63
CA ALA A 141 13.96 0.51 8.87
C ALA A 141 13.42 -0.77 8.23
N THR A 142 12.11 -0.96 8.30
CA THR A 142 11.41 -2.02 7.55
C THR A 142 11.24 -1.59 6.09
N PHE A 143 11.49 -2.49 5.16
CA PHE A 143 11.27 -2.23 3.74
C PHE A 143 9.99 -2.92 3.27
N LEU A 144 9.01 -2.14 2.83
CA LEU A 144 7.72 -2.61 2.36
C LEU A 144 7.69 -2.68 0.84
N GLY A 145 7.35 -3.88 0.32
CA GLY A 145 6.89 -4.05 -1.04
C GLY A 145 5.37 -3.92 -1.12
N PHE A 146 4.81 -3.92 -2.33
CA PHE A 146 3.36 -3.88 -2.48
C PHE A 146 2.88 -4.33 -3.87
N ALA A 147 1.59 -4.61 -3.94
CA ALA A 147 0.84 -4.73 -5.19
C ALA A 147 -0.58 -4.20 -5.00
N GLY A 148 -1.25 -3.94 -6.12
CA GLY A 148 -2.70 -3.74 -6.10
C GLY A 148 -3.43 -5.07 -5.90
N SER A 149 -4.50 -5.06 -5.10
CA SER A 149 -5.40 -6.21 -4.95
C SER A 149 -6.20 -6.46 -6.23
N PRO A 150 -6.61 -7.70 -6.48
CA PRO A 150 -7.22 -8.10 -7.75
C PRO A 150 -8.44 -7.28 -8.15
N TRP A 151 -9.35 -6.96 -7.22
CA TRP A 151 -10.50 -6.12 -7.53
C TRP A 151 -10.08 -4.74 -8.03
N THR A 152 -9.20 -4.05 -7.30
CA THR A 152 -8.73 -2.72 -7.70
C THR A 152 -8.04 -2.76 -9.06
N ILE A 153 -7.19 -3.73 -9.33
CA ILE A 153 -6.52 -3.89 -10.62
C ILE A 153 -7.55 -4.17 -11.73
N ALA A 154 -8.50 -5.08 -11.51
CA ALA A 154 -9.56 -5.39 -12.48
C ALA A 154 -10.38 -4.16 -12.86
N THR A 155 -10.67 -3.24 -11.91
CA THR A 155 -11.40 -2.00 -12.21
C THR A 155 -10.69 -1.15 -13.26
N TYR A 156 -9.35 -1.02 -13.17
CA TYR A 156 -8.54 -0.30 -14.14
C TYR A 156 -8.43 -1.05 -15.47
N MET A 157 -8.20 -2.36 -15.43
CA MET A 157 -8.06 -3.19 -16.64
C MET A 157 -9.35 -3.20 -17.48
N VAL A 158 -10.50 -3.30 -16.82
CA VAL A 158 -11.81 -3.35 -17.48
C VAL A 158 -12.20 -2.00 -18.05
N ALA A 159 -11.99 -0.91 -17.30
CA ALA A 159 -12.41 0.43 -17.73
C ALA A 159 -11.35 1.19 -18.53
N GLY A 160 -10.10 0.74 -18.52
CA GLY A 160 -8.95 1.44 -19.12
C GLY A 160 -8.51 2.69 -18.36
N GLN A 161 -9.20 3.05 -17.27
CA GLN A 161 -8.95 4.27 -16.49
C GLN A 161 -9.57 4.19 -15.09
N GLY A 162 -9.21 5.16 -14.23
CA GLY A 162 -9.90 5.34 -12.95
C GLY A 162 -11.36 5.76 -13.14
N SER A 163 -12.23 5.31 -12.23
CA SER A 163 -13.65 5.63 -12.22
C SER A 163 -14.12 5.88 -10.79
N LYS A 164 -15.12 6.74 -10.58
CA LYS A 164 -15.62 7.07 -9.22
C LYS A 164 -16.47 5.95 -8.63
N ASP A 165 -17.22 5.22 -9.44
CA ASP A 165 -18.20 4.22 -9.03
C ASP A 165 -17.85 2.79 -9.46
N GLN A 166 -16.77 2.63 -10.21
CA GLN A 166 -16.30 1.34 -10.76
C GLN A 166 -17.35 0.64 -11.65
N ALA A 167 -18.23 1.40 -12.30
CA ALA A 167 -19.42 0.88 -12.98
C ALA A 167 -19.10 -0.16 -14.06
N ALA A 168 -18.05 0.03 -14.87
CA ALA A 168 -17.67 -0.92 -15.92
C ALA A 168 -17.34 -2.30 -15.34
N ALA A 169 -16.45 -2.36 -14.36
CA ALA A 169 -16.07 -3.62 -13.70
C ALA A 169 -17.25 -4.26 -12.96
N ARG A 170 -18.04 -3.46 -12.23
CA ARG A 170 -19.23 -3.96 -11.52
C ARG A 170 -20.27 -4.55 -12.46
N ARG A 171 -20.52 -3.90 -13.61
CA ARG A 171 -21.46 -4.43 -14.64
C ARG A 171 -20.96 -5.75 -15.21
N LEU A 172 -19.67 -5.86 -15.50
CA LEU A 172 -19.07 -7.11 -15.98
C LEU A 172 -19.17 -8.21 -14.92
N ALA A 173 -18.85 -7.91 -13.66
CA ALA A 173 -18.92 -8.85 -12.55
C ALA A 173 -20.34 -9.40 -12.29
N TYR A 174 -21.39 -8.61 -12.55
CA TYR A 174 -22.78 -9.07 -12.45
C TYR A 174 -23.30 -9.73 -13.72
N GLY A 175 -22.91 -9.22 -14.90
CA GLY A 175 -23.46 -9.65 -16.18
C GLY A 175 -22.77 -10.87 -16.78
N ASP A 176 -21.48 -11.04 -16.50
CA ASP A 176 -20.65 -12.15 -16.96
C ASP A 176 -19.61 -12.50 -15.88
N PRO A 177 -20.05 -13.14 -14.78
CA PRO A 177 -19.17 -13.47 -13.64
C PRO A 177 -18.06 -14.44 -14.01
N ASP A 178 -18.25 -15.32 -14.97
CA ASP A 178 -17.22 -16.30 -15.38
C ASP A 178 -16.07 -15.58 -16.09
N ARG A 179 -16.38 -14.66 -16.99
CA ARG A 179 -15.38 -13.80 -17.64
C ARG A 179 -14.68 -12.91 -16.64
N PHE A 180 -15.41 -12.35 -15.68
CA PHE A 180 -14.79 -11.54 -14.63
C PHE A 180 -13.88 -12.36 -13.72
N GLN A 181 -14.27 -13.61 -13.41
CA GLN A 181 -13.42 -14.54 -12.65
C GLN A 181 -12.11 -14.84 -13.39
N ALA A 182 -12.16 -15.07 -14.71
CA ALA A 182 -10.95 -15.27 -15.51
C ALA A 182 -9.99 -14.07 -15.45
N ILE A 183 -10.51 -12.84 -15.42
CA ILE A 183 -9.68 -11.63 -15.22
C ILE A 183 -9.04 -11.65 -13.81
N ILE A 184 -9.81 -11.94 -12.77
CA ILE A 184 -9.32 -12.01 -11.38
C ILE A 184 -8.23 -13.06 -11.25
N ASP A 185 -8.43 -14.26 -11.82
CA ASP A 185 -7.47 -15.36 -11.75
C ASP A 185 -6.16 -14.99 -12.47
N ALA A 186 -6.24 -14.39 -13.65
CA ALA A 186 -5.07 -13.91 -14.37
C ALA A 186 -4.29 -12.84 -13.58
N ILE A 187 -4.99 -11.92 -12.90
CA ILE A 187 -4.36 -10.92 -12.02
C ILE A 187 -3.66 -11.60 -10.84
N ILE A 188 -4.29 -12.58 -10.20
CA ILE A 188 -3.67 -13.34 -9.09
C ILE A 188 -2.39 -14.01 -9.56
N ASP A 189 -2.44 -14.70 -10.70
CA ASP A 189 -1.32 -15.44 -11.26
C ASP A 189 -0.15 -14.53 -11.69
N ALA A 190 -0.43 -13.27 -12.03
CA ALA A 190 0.58 -12.25 -12.29
C ALA A 190 1.12 -11.59 -11.00
N THR A 191 0.23 -11.35 -10.00
CA THR A 191 0.57 -10.62 -8.78
C THR A 191 1.44 -11.45 -7.83
N VAL A 192 1.18 -12.75 -7.71
CA VAL A 192 1.94 -13.61 -6.80
C VAL A 192 3.42 -13.69 -7.19
N PRO A 193 3.82 -14.00 -8.44
CA PRO A 193 5.23 -13.95 -8.85
C PRO A 193 5.85 -12.55 -8.69
N TYR A 194 5.09 -11.48 -8.95
CA TYR A 194 5.54 -10.11 -8.76
C TYR A 194 5.92 -9.81 -7.30
N LEU A 195 5.10 -10.24 -6.35
CA LEU A 195 5.39 -10.07 -4.92
C LEU A 195 6.50 -10.99 -4.44
N VAL A 196 6.56 -12.23 -4.92
CA VAL A 196 7.66 -13.17 -4.64
C VAL A 196 9.00 -12.58 -5.08
N GLY A 197 9.06 -12.00 -6.29
CA GLY A 197 10.27 -11.35 -6.77
C GLY A 197 10.68 -10.12 -5.94
N GLN A 198 9.74 -9.32 -5.43
CA GLN A 198 10.04 -8.24 -4.48
C GLN A 198 10.62 -8.77 -3.16
N ILE A 199 10.06 -9.85 -2.64
CA ILE A 199 10.55 -10.52 -1.41
C ILE A 199 11.97 -11.05 -1.63
N ASP A 200 12.21 -11.74 -2.73
CA ASP A 200 13.52 -12.29 -3.07
C ASP A 200 14.57 -11.20 -3.32
N ALA A 201 14.14 -10.05 -3.82
CA ALA A 201 15.00 -8.88 -3.99
C ALA A 201 15.32 -8.17 -2.66
N GLY A 202 14.52 -8.37 -1.59
CA GLY A 202 14.89 -7.94 -0.24
C GLY A 202 13.88 -7.09 0.52
N VAL A 203 12.60 -7.03 0.15
CA VAL A 203 11.58 -6.43 1.02
C VAL A 203 11.31 -7.30 2.25
N ASP A 204 10.98 -6.67 3.37
CA ASP A 204 10.76 -7.36 4.64
C ASP A 204 9.29 -7.76 4.84
N ALA A 205 8.36 -7.05 4.23
CA ALA A 205 6.91 -7.32 4.25
C ALA A 205 6.27 -6.76 2.99
N VAL A 206 5.03 -7.16 2.68
CA VAL A 206 4.28 -6.68 1.52
C VAL A 206 2.90 -6.16 1.90
N GLN A 207 2.40 -5.18 1.14
CA GLN A 207 1.05 -4.65 1.31
C GLN A 207 0.20 -4.84 0.06
N LEU A 208 -1.04 -5.30 0.25
CA LEU A 208 -2.07 -5.42 -0.78
C LEU A 208 -3.00 -4.20 -0.72
N PHE A 209 -2.96 -3.36 -1.75
CA PHE A 209 -3.79 -2.16 -1.84
C PHE A 209 -5.09 -2.43 -2.59
N ASP A 210 -6.22 -2.40 -1.89
CA ASP A 210 -7.55 -2.48 -2.49
C ASP A 210 -8.31 -1.16 -2.35
N SER A 211 -7.86 -0.16 -3.11
CA SER A 211 -8.33 1.22 -3.01
C SER A 211 -9.80 1.40 -3.37
N TRP A 212 -10.39 0.45 -4.11
CA TRP A 212 -11.76 0.50 -4.58
C TRP A 212 -12.70 -0.54 -3.94
N ALA A 213 -12.22 -1.25 -2.90
CA ALA A 213 -12.96 -2.29 -2.19
C ALA A 213 -14.32 -1.80 -1.65
N GLY A 214 -14.40 -0.54 -1.24
CA GLY A 214 -15.62 0.07 -0.69
C GLY A 214 -16.79 0.13 -1.65
N SER A 215 -16.55 0.09 -2.97
CA SER A 215 -17.58 0.22 -4.00
C SER A 215 -18.53 -0.98 -4.12
N LEU A 216 -18.23 -2.10 -3.47
CA LEU A 216 -18.93 -3.37 -3.61
C LEU A 216 -19.98 -3.61 -2.53
N SER A 217 -21.10 -4.25 -2.93
CA SER A 217 -22.07 -4.83 -1.99
C SER A 217 -21.43 -5.95 -1.15
N PRO A 218 -22.01 -6.35 0.00
CA PRO A 218 -21.38 -7.38 0.85
C PRO A 218 -21.08 -8.71 0.13
N ALA A 219 -22.00 -9.21 -0.71
CA ALA A 219 -21.78 -10.45 -1.45
C ALA A 219 -20.68 -10.32 -2.51
N GLN A 220 -20.66 -9.19 -3.24
CA GLN A 220 -19.61 -8.92 -4.22
C GLN A 220 -18.24 -8.64 -3.57
N PHE A 221 -18.23 -8.04 -2.38
CA PHE A 221 -17.01 -7.84 -1.59
C PHE A 221 -16.43 -9.19 -1.13
N GLU A 222 -17.26 -10.13 -0.72
CA GLU A 222 -16.81 -11.49 -0.40
C GLU A 222 -16.18 -12.16 -1.62
N GLN A 223 -16.87 -12.12 -2.75
CA GLN A 223 -16.47 -12.80 -3.98
C GLN A 223 -15.22 -12.17 -4.64
N TRP A 224 -15.15 -10.83 -4.70
CA TRP A 224 -14.14 -10.13 -5.50
C TRP A 224 -13.03 -9.42 -4.69
N VAL A 225 -13.21 -9.33 -3.36
CA VAL A 225 -12.17 -8.77 -2.47
C VAL A 225 -11.65 -9.85 -1.53
N ILE A 226 -12.51 -10.46 -0.68
CA ILE A 226 -12.03 -11.41 0.33
C ILE A 226 -11.43 -12.65 -0.32
N ALA A 227 -12.14 -13.33 -1.21
CA ALA A 227 -11.70 -14.58 -1.80
C ALA A 227 -10.38 -14.42 -2.62
N PRO A 228 -10.23 -13.41 -3.52
CA PRO A 228 -8.99 -13.21 -4.25
C PRO A 228 -7.80 -12.83 -3.35
N ASN A 229 -8.00 -11.96 -2.34
CA ASN A 229 -6.92 -11.62 -1.40
C ASN A 229 -6.50 -12.84 -0.57
N ARG A 230 -7.44 -13.67 -0.11
CA ARG A 230 -7.13 -14.96 0.55
C ARG A 230 -6.25 -15.82 -0.33
N THR A 231 -6.61 -15.99 -1.60
CA THR A 231 -5.84 -16.81 -2.56
C THR A 231 -4.41 -16.27 -2.72
N ILE A 232 -4.21 -14.94 -2.82
CA ILE A 232 -2.88 -14.35 -2.86
C ILE A 232 -2.11 -14.66 -1.57
N VAL A 233 -2.72 -14.46 -0.40
CA VAL A 233 -2.10 -14.73 0.90
C VAL A 233 -1.66 -16.17 1.00
N GLU A 234 -2.52 -17.14 0.65
CA GLU A 234 -2.21 -18.57 0.66
C GLU A 234 -1.05 -18.91 -0.27
N LYS A 235 -1.07 -18.42 -1.52
CA LYS A 235 0.01 -18.65 -2.50
C LYS A 235 1.33 -18.01 -2.04
N LEU A 236 1.32 -16.80 -1.46
CA LEU A 236 2.52 -16.15 -0.94
C LEU A 236 3.09 -16.90 0.28
N ARG A 237 2.24 -17.34 1.21
CA ARG A 237 2.68 -18.13 2.37
C ARG A 237 3.32 -19.46 1.96
N ALA A 238 2.76 -20.11 0.92
CA ALA A 238 3.35 -21.33 0.38
C ALA A 238 4.71 -21.06 -0.29
N ALA A 239 4.87 -19.94 -0.99
CA ALA A 239 6.10 -19.60 -1.70
C ALA A 239 7.17 -19.00 -0.78
N ARG A 240 6.79 -18.15 0.17
CA ARG A 240 7.70 -17.42 1.08
C ARG A 240 7.12 -17.38 2.50
N PRO A 241 7.24 -18.49 3.25
CA PRO A 241 6.76 -18.55 4.63
C PRO A 241 7.39 -17.46 5.51
N GLY A 242 6.61 -16.88 6.41
CA GLY A 242 7.09 -15.95 7.42
C GLY A 242 7.25 -14.49 6.97
N VAL A 243 6.97 -14.15 5.70
CA VAL A 243 6.91 -12.76 5.26
C VAL A 243 5.54 -12.18 5.59
N PRO A 244 5.45 -11.12 6.41
CA PRO A 244 4.18 -10.52 6.79
C PRO A 244 3.47 -9.86 5.60
N ILE A 245 2.13 -9.97 5.59
CA ILE A 245 1.26 -9.42 4.55
C ILE A 245 0.26 -8.46 5.20
N ILE A 246 0.24 -7.21 4.74
CA ILE A 246 -0.71 -6.19 5.18
C ILE A 246 -1.82 -6.09 4.15
N GLY A 247 -3.08 -6.22 4.57
CA GLY A 247 -4.24 -5.97 3.72
C GLY A 247 -4.79 -4.56 3.91
N PHE A 248 -5.11 -3.84 2.83
CA PHE A 248 -5.70 -2.50 2.91
C PHE A 248 -6.94 -2.37 2.02
N PRO A 249 -8.12 -2.82 2.50
CA PRO A 249 -9.39 -2.72 1.78
C PRO A 249 -10.07 -1.36 2.05
N LYS A 250 -9.64 -0.29 1.34
CA LYS A 250 -10.15 1.07 1.56
C LYS A 250 -11.66 1.16 1.35
N GLY A 251 -12.33 1.84 2.28
CA GLY A 251 -13.78 2.04 2.23
C GLY A 251 -14.60 0.79 2.57
N ALA A 252 -13.98 -0.25 3.13
CA ALA A 252 -14.67 -1.50 3.47
C ALA A 252 -15.81 -1.32 4.49
N GLY A 253 -15.71 -0.31 5.39
CA GLY A 253 -16.70 -0.08 6.44
C GLY A 253 -16.92 -1.34 7.28
N ALA A 254 -18.18 -1.71 7.55
CA ALA A 254 -18.50 -2.90 8.36
C ALA A 254 -17.98 -4.22 7.76
N LYS A 255 -17.63 -4.27 6.46
CA LYS A 255 -17.07 -5.46 5.81
C LYS A 255 -15.61 -5.74 6.22
N LEU A 256 -14.95 -4.74 6.85
CA LEU A 256 -13.55 -4.84 7.31
C LEU A 256 -13.34 -5.98 8.29
N ALA A 257 -14.26 -6.22 9.21
CA ALA A 257 -14.16 -7.30 10.20
C ALA A 257 -14.07 -8.68 9.52
N ARG A 258 -14.90 -8.92 8.50
CA ARG A 258 -14.85 -10.15 7.71
C ARG A 258 -13.56 -10.26 6.89
N TYR A 259 -13.13 -9.17 6.25
CA TYR A 259 -11.86 -9.13 5.52
C TYR A 259 -10.70 -9.57 6.42
N ALA A 260 -10.59 -8.96 7.59
CA ALA A 260 -9.53 -9.26 8.56
C ALA A 260 -9.56 -10.71 9.08
N ALA A 261 -10.77 -11.27 9.26
CA ALA A 261 -10.94 -12.63 9.77
C ALA A 261 -10.71 -13.72 8.71
N GLU A 262 -10.99 -13.43 7.42
CA GLU A 262 -11.11 -14.46 6.39
C GLU A 262 -10.00 -14.43 5.33
N THR A 263 -9.24 -13.34 5.20
CA THR A 263 -8.16 -13.26 4.21
C THR A 263 -6.85 -13.90 4.64
N GLY A 264 -6.63 -14.02 5.96
CA GLY A 264 -5.39 -14.54 6.52
C GLY A 264 -4.22 -13.56 6.50
N VAL A 265 -4.46 -12.26 6.29
CA VAL A 265 -3.41 -11.23 6.39
C VAL A 265 -2.86 -11.10 7.82
N ASP A 266 -1.61 -10.68 7.96
CA ASP A 266 -0.94 -10.54 9.26
C ASP A 266 -1.22 -9.19 9.91
N ALA A 267 -1.67 -8.19 9.14
CA ALA A 267 -2.14 -6.90 9.62
C ALA A 267 -3.20 -6.33 8.68
N VAL A 268 -4.06 -5.45 9.20
CA VAL A 268 -5.05 -4.74 8.38
C VAL A 268 -4.88 -3.25 8.48
N GLY A 269 -4.87 -2.58 7.31
CA GLY A 269 -4.87 -1.12 7.21
C GLY A 269 -6.29 -0.57 7.35
N LEU A 270 -6.41 0.51 8.07
CA LEU A 270 -7.64 1.27 8.30
C LEU A 270 -7.57 2.56 7.48
N ASP A 271 -8.62 2.87 6.74
CA ASP A 271 -8.75 4.17 6.10
C ASP A 271 -9.29 5.24 7.07
N GLU A 272 -9.23 6.50 6.67
CA GLU A 272 -9.62 7.66 7.48
C GLU A 272 -11.09 7.67 7.90
N THR A 273 -11.94 6.88 7.25
CA THR A 273 -13.39 6.81 7.55
C THR A 273 -13.72 5.78 8.62
N VAL A 274 -12.78 4.94 9.00
CA VAL A 274 -12.95 3.91 10.01
C VAL A 274 -12.76 4.52 11.40
N ASP A 275 -13.76 4.34 12.28
CA ASP A 275 -13.60 4.67 13.70
C ASP A 275 -12.59 3.69 14.34
N PRO A 276 -11.44 4.17 14.85
CA PRO A 276 -10.42 3.29 15.42
C PRO A 276 -10.88 2.57 16.69
N VAL A 277 -11.80 3.14 17.47
CA VAL A 277 -12.38 2.48 18.66
C VAL A 277 -13.22 1.28 18.22
N TRP A 278 -14.13 1.50 17.25
CA TRP A 278 -14.92 0.40 16.66
C TRP A 278 -14.02 -0.68 16.06
N ALA A 279 -12.99 -0.29 15.32
CA ALA A 279 -12.05 -1.26 14.74
C ALA A 279 -11.38 -2.12 15.81
N ASN A 280 -10.98 -1.51 16.93
CA ASN A 280 -10.36 -2.24 18.05
C ASN A 280 -11.32 -3.28 18.69
N GLU A 281 -12.63 -3.02 18.66
CA GLU A 281 -13.64 -3.91 19.22
C GLU A 281 -13.95 -5.10 18.30
N VAL A 282 -14.06 -4.85 16.98
CA VAL A 282 -14.60 -5.85 16.03
C VAL A 282 -13.52 -6.69 15.33
N LEU A 283 -12.30 -6.20 15.24
CA LEU A 283 -11.20 -6.92 14.57
C LEU A 283 -10.70 -8.08 15.45
N PRO A 284 -10.20 -9.18 14.84
CA PRO A 284 -9.63 -10.30 15.57
C PRO A 284 -8.64 -9.83 16.63
N LYS A 285 -8.73 -10.37 17.85
CA LYS A 285 -7.83 -10.01 18.96
C LYS A 285 -6.39 -10.33 18.59
N GLY A 286 -5.49 -9.40 18.87
CA GLY A 286 -4.06 -9.56 18.59
C GLY A 286 -3.67 -9.30 17.13
N LEU A 287 -4.62 -9.18 16.19
CA LEU A 287 -4.29 -8.79 14.82
C LEU A 287 -3.75 -7.36 14.82
N PRO A 288 -2.53 -7.12 14.30
CA PRO A 288 -1.97 -5.79 14.14
C PRO A 288 -2.86 -4.92 13.25
N VAL A 289 -2.95 -3.63 13.60
CA VAL A 289 -3.65 -2.63 12.77
C VAL A 289 -2.69 -1.55 12.32
N GLN A 290 -2.96 -0.97 11.16
CA GLN A 290 -2.20 0.14 10.59
C GLN A 290 -3.14 1.29 10.24
N GLY A 291 -2.80 2.50 10.64
CA GLY A 291 -3.57 3.71 10.29
C GLY A 291 -3.85 4.57 11.52
N ASN A 292 -4.80 5.51 11.47
CA ASN A 292 -5.55 5.89 10.26
C ASN A 292 -5.80 7.42 10.25
N LEU A 293 -4.71 8.18 10.40
CA LEU A 293 -4.82 9.65 10.41
C LEU A 293 -5.40 10.16 9.09
N ASP A 294 -6.45 10.98 9.17
CA ASP A 294 -6.96 11.69 8.01
C ASP A 294 -5.86 12.60 7.41
N PRO A 295 -5.50 12.42 6.12
CA PRO A 295 -4.51 13.27 5.47
C PRO A 295 -4.86 14.76 5.51
N LEU A 296 -6.14 15.11 5.59
CA LEU A 296 -6.59 16.50 5.70
C LEU A 296 -6.35 17.08 7.12
N ALA A 297 -6.38 16.26 8.17
CA ALA A 297 -5.96 16.67 9.49
C ALA A 297 -4.46 16.98 9.53
N LEU A 298 -3.64 16.23 8.78
CA LEU A 298 -2.21 16.51 8.63
C LEU A 298 -1.98 17.85 7.90
N ILE A 299 -2.80 18.17 6.88
CA ILE A 299 -2.74 19.48 6.21
C ILE A 299 -3.15 20.62 7.16
N ALA A 300 -4.20 20.42 7.96
CA ALA A 300 -4.69 21.41 8.89
C ALA A 300 -3.65 21.78 9.97
N GLY A 301 -2.93 20.77 10.50
CA GLY A 301 -1.94 20.99 11.56
C GLY A 301 -2.54 21.40 12.90
N GLY A 302 -1.70 21.89 13.81
CA GLY A 302 -2.10 22.45 15.11
C GLY A 302 -2.95 21.49 15.95
N GLU A 303 -3.89 22.06 16.74
CA GLU A 303 -4.75 21.29 17.65
C GLU A 303 -5.59 20.21 16.94
N ALA A 304 -5.99 20.43 15.69
CA ALA A 304 -6.75 19.45 14.91
C ALA A 304 -5.91 18.19 14.62
N LEU A 305 -4.64 18.37 14.24
CA LEU A 305 -3.70 17.29 14.04
C LEU A 305 -3.39 16.57 15.36
N ASP A 306 -3.08 17.32 16.39
CA ASP A 306 -2.75 16.76 17.73
C ASP A 306 -3.87 15.93 18.30
N GLY A 307 -5.10 16.46 18.29
CA GLY A 307 -6.27 15.74 18.75
C GLY A 307 -6.60 14.49 17.93
N ALA A 308 -6.31 14.50 16.61
CA ALA A 308 -6.48 13.33 15.77
C ALA A 308 -5.46 12.23 16.10
N ILE A 309 -4.18 12.60 16.29
CA ILE A 309 -3.12 11.66 16.70
C ILE A 309 -3.48 11.02 18.03
N ASP A 310 -3.85 11.83 19.03
CA ASP A 310 -4.16 11.35 20.38
C ASP A 310 -5.34 10.36 20.38
N ARG A 311 -6.40 10.63 19.62
CA ARG A 311 -7.53 9.71 19.49
C ARG A 311 -7.14 8.37 18.92
N ILE A 312 -6.28 8.35 17.89
CA ILE A 312 -5.82 7.11 17.26
C ILE A 312 -4.94 6.32 18.25
N LEU A 313 -3.99 6.96 18.90
CA LEU A 313 -3.14 6.29 19.89
C LEU A 313 -3.93 5.74 21.07
N ALA A 314 -4.91 6.50 21.56
CA ALA A 314 -5.79 6.08 22.66
C ALA A 314 -6.71 4.91 22.30
N ALA A 315 -7.02 4.71 21.03
CA ALA A 315 -7.90 3.63 20.58
C ALA A 315 -7.21 2.24 20.61
N PHE A 316 -5.87 2.17 20.57
CA PHE A 316 -5.11 0.92 20.51
C PHE A 316 -4.13 0.73 21.67
N PRO A 317 -4.56 0.82 22.94
CA PRO A 317 -3.66 0.81 24.10
C PRO A 317 -2.91 -0.52 24.26
N GLU A 318 -3.56 -1.64 23.88
CA GLU A 318 -3.00 -2.99 24.05
C GLU A 318 -2.81 -3.74 22.71
N ARG A 319 -3.30 -3.18 21.60
CA ARG A 319 -3.19 -3.80 20.29
C ARG A 319 -1.86 -3.43 19.61
N PRO A 320 -1.16 -4.38 18.95
CA PRO A 320 -0.07 -4.04 18.06
C PRO A 320 -0.53 -3.05 16.99
N HIS A 321 0.09 -1.86 16.95
CA HIS A 321 -0.37 -0.75 16.11
C HIS A 321 0.80 -0.11 15.36
N ILE A 322 0.61 0.11 14.05
CA ILE A 322 1.47 0.89 13.18
C ILE A 322 0.75 2.20 12.88
N PHE A 323 1.32 3.32 13.27
CA PHE A 323 0.75 4.61 12.91
C PHE A 323 0.98 4.93 11.43
N ASN A 324 -0.09 5.29 10.75
CA ASN A 324 -0.07 5.70 9.34
C ASN A 324 -1.21 6.67 9.06
N LEU A 325 -1.20 7.24 7.85
CA LEU A 325 -2.36 7.95 7.34
C LEU A 325 -3.45 6.95 6.91
N GLY A 326 -4.69 7.38 6.90
CA GLY A 326 -5.82 6.59 6.38
C GLY A 326 -5.82 6.43 4.87
N HIS A 327 -5.05 7.27 4.14
CA HIS A 327 -4.73 7.15 2.72
C HIS A 327 -3.38 7.79 2.40
N GLY A 328 -3.04 7.94 1.13
CA GLY A 328 -1.77 8.56 0.73
C GLY A 328 -1.70 10.03 1.14
N ILE A 329 -0.50 10.47 1.53
CA ILE A 329 -0.22 11.89 1.81
C ILE A 329 -0.61 12.76 0.61
N VAL A 330 -1.16 13.92 0.89
CA VAL A 330 -1.66 14.85 -0.12
C VAL A 330 -0.54 15.78 -0.58
N LEU A 331 -0.65 16.24 -1.84
CA LEU A 331 0.38 17.02 -2.53
C LEU A 331 0.78 18.33 -1.82
N ASP A 332 -0.18 18.99 -1.20
CA ASP A 332 -0.04 20.27 -0.53
C ASP A 332 0.20 20.18 0.97
N THR A 333 0.52 18.97 1.48
CA THR A 333 0.85 18.79 2.89
C THR A 333 2.10 19.56 3.26
N PRO A 334 2.04 20.47 4.28
CA PRO A 334 3.21 21.17 4.76
C PRO A 334 4.22 20.21 5.41
N ILE A 335 5.50 20.32 5.03
CA ILE A 335 6.57 19.49 5.59
C ILE A 335 6.67 19.68 7.11
N ALA A 336 6.52 20.91 7.60
CA ALA A 336 6.54 21.21 9.04
C ALA A 336 5.46 20.44 9.83
N HIS A 337 4.30 20.14 9.24
CA HIS A 337 3.26 19.35 9.90
C HIS A 337 3.63 17.86 9.96
N VAL A 338 4.35 17.36 8.95
CA VAL A 338 4.90 16.00 8.99
C VAL A 338 5.96 15.89 10.09
N GLU A 339 6.88 16.87 10.17
CA GLU A 339 7.90 16.94 11.22
C GLU A 339 7.28 17.01 12.62
N HIS A 340 6.25 17.84 12.81
CA HIS A 340 5.48 17.93 14.05
C HIS A 340 4.83 16.59 14.43
N MET A 341 4.15 15.95 13.48
CA MET A 341 3.54 14.63 13.70
C MET A 341 4.59 13.58 14.13
N LEU A 342 5.72 13.53 13.42
CA LEU A 342 6.78 12.56 13.73
C LEU A 342 7.43 12.82 15.10
N ALA A 343 7.67 14.08 15.47
CA ALA A 343 8.18 14.46 16.78
C ALA A 343 7.22 14.04 17.90
N ARG A 344 5.91 14.30 17.73
CA ARG A 344 4.88 13.90 18.70
C ARG A 344 4.83 12.37 18.87
N LEU A 345 4.82 11.61 17.77
CA LEU A 345 4.84 10.15 17.79
C LEU A 345 6.14 9.56 18.37
N GLY A 346 7.24 10.30 18.30
CA GLY A 346 8.53 9.96 18.90
C GLY A 346 8.63 10.20 20.40
N GLY A 347 7.56 10.68 21.06
CA GLY A 347 7.55 11.02 22.48
C GLY A 347 8.28 12.32 22.81
N GLY A 348 8.47 13.21 21.83
CA GLY A 348 8.93 14.57 22.04
C GLY A 348 7.79 15.43 22.60
N SER A 349 8.04 16.13 23.71
CA SER A 349 7.14 17.20 24.14
C SER A 349 7.26 18.34 23.14
N THR A 350 6.21 18.65 22.41
CA THR A 350 6.12 19.88 21.63
C THR A 350 5.94 21.02 22.63
N ALA A 351 7.01 21.79 22.85
CA ALA A 351 6.98 23.01 23.64
C ALA A 351 6.18 24.09 22.93
#